data_c0570df39da99adfb414df8935ba5660
#
_entry.id   c0570df39da99adfb414df8935ba5660
#
_cell.length_a   1.000
_cell.length_b   1.000
_cell.length_c   1.000
_cell.angle_alpha   90.00
_cell.angle_beta   90.00
_cell.angle_gamma   90.00
#
_symmetry.space_group_name_H-M   'P 1'
#
loop_
_entity.id
_entity.type
_entity.pdbx_description
1 polymer ?
#
loop_
_entity_poly.entity_id
_entity_poly.type
_entity_poly.pdbx_seq_one_letter_code
_entity_poly.pdbx_strand_id
1 'polypeptide(L)'
;QQKAIRFWLFEKGNPDHIIGTMSIQRISRGIFQSCVIGYKMDAAYRDMGYMTEALHFLISFIFTELKLHRIEAYVNPDNNASIHLLKKLEFTEEGIAHGSAWIQGVWQDHLRFALISGPKS
;
A
#
# COMPACT_ATOMS: atom_id res chain seq x y z
N GLN A 1 -10.25 -10.82 14.16
CA GLN A 1 -9.69 -9.63 14.76
C GLN A 1 -8.62 -9.01 13.88
N GLN A 2 -8.72 -7.70 13.68
CA GLN A 2 -7.80 -6.99 12.82
C GLN A 2 -6.54 -6.60 13.56
N LYS A 3 -5.42 -6.69 12.86
CA LYS A 3 -4.14 -6.24 13.37
C LYS A 3 -3.50 -5.35 12.33
N ALA A 4 -2.59 -4.52 12.77
CA ALA A 4 -1.82 -3.66 11.88
C ALA A 4 -0.34 -3.92 12.10
N ILE A 5 0.41 -3.90 11.02
CA ILE A 5 1.86 -4.05 11.06
C ILE A 5 2.45 -2.82 10.40
N ARG A 6 3.41 -2.20 11.06
CA ARG A 6 4.04 -0.99 10.53
C ARG A 6 5.52 -1.22 10.32
N PHE A 7 6.02 -0.75 9.20
CA PHE A 7 7.44 -0.81 8.84
C PHE A 7 7.99 0.61 8.72
N TRP A 8 9.22 0.79 9.16
CA TRP A 8 9.94 2.05 9.03
C TRP A 8 11.00 1.86 7.98
N LEU A 9 11.12 2.82 7.05
CA LEU A 9 12.10 2.76 5.98
C LEU A 9 13.26 3.69 6.35
N PHE A 10 14.46 3.15 6.27
CA PHE A 10 15.67 3.91 6.60
C PHE A 10 16.50 4.14 5.35
N GLU A 11 17.20 5.25 5.34
CA GLU A 11 18.15 5.53 4.27
C GLU A 11 19.27 4.48 4.32
N LYS A 12 19.62 3.97 3.16
CA LYS A 12 20.66 2.96 3.07
C LYS A 12 21.98 3.54 3.59
N GLY A 13 22.60 2.85 4.54
CA GLY A 13 23.83 3.30 5.14
C GLY A 13 23.65 4.30 6.27
N ASN A 14 22.40 4.65 6.61
CA ASN A 14 22.13 5.59 7.69
C ASN A 14 20.93 5.12 8.51
N PRO A 15 21.15 4.20 9.46
CA PRO A 15 20.04 3.59 10.21
C PRO A 15 19.30 4.55 11.14
N ASP A 16 19.81 5.76 11.31
CA ASP A 16 19.14 6.73 12.17
C ASP A 16 18.24 7.68 11.38
N HIS A 17 18.19 7.55 10.06
CA HIS A 17 17.42 8.45 9.23
C HIS A 17 16.23 7.73 8.60
N ILE A 18 15.05 8.06 9.11
CA ILE A 18 13.80 7.46 8.59
C ILE A 18 13.35 8.28 7.39
N ILE A 19 13.15 7.60 6.25
CA ILE A 19 12.75 8.26 5.02
C ILE A 19 11.32 7.95 4.61
N GLY A 20 10.68 7.00 5.30
CA GLY A 20 9.30 6.68 4.97
C GLY A 20 8.74 5.61 5.87
N THR A 21 7.47 5.30 5.66
CA THR A 21 6.78 4.25 6.39
C THR A 21 5.91 3.44 5.46
N MET A 22 5.67 2.19 5.84
CA MET A 22 4.68 1.33 5.20
C MET A 22 3.86 0.67 6.28
N SER A 23 2.62 0.35 5.96
CA SER A 23 1.76 -0.35 6.92
C SER A 23 0.91 -1.38 6.20
N ILE A 24 0.58 -2.44 6.95
CA ILE A 24 -0.40 -3.44 6.56
C ILE A 24 -1.53 -3.30 7.56
N GLN A 25 -2.72 -2.97 7.07
CA GLN A 25 -3.86 -2.69 7.91
C GLN A 25 -5.04 -3.56 7.51
N ARG A 26 -6.03 -3.62 8.37
CA ARG A 26 -7.29 -4.34 8.12
C ARG A 26 -7.03 -5.77 7.65
N ILE A 27 -6.11 -6.45 8.34
CA ILE A 27 -5.83 -7.85 8.00
C ILE A 27 -7.07 -8.66 8.32
N SER A 28 -7.63 -9.27 7.29
CA SER A 28 -8.87 -10.03 7.40
C SER A 28 -8.62 -11.47 6.99
N ARG A 29 -8.87 -12.39 7.90
CA ARG A 29 -8.80 -13.82 7.61
C ARG A 29 -10.19 -14.32 7.21
N GLY A 30 -10.38 -15.62 7.18
CA GLY A 30 -11.66 -16.20 6.80
C GLY A 30 -11.87 -16.12 5.30
N ILE A 31 -13.05 -15.72 4.89
CA ILE A 31 -13.40 -15.76 3.46
C ILE A 31 -12.70 -14.68 2.64
N PHE A 32 -12.21 -13.59 3.25
CA PHE A 32 -11.63 -12.52 2.47
C PHE A 32 -10.14 -12.66 2.26
N GLN A 33 -9.38 -13.11 3.27
CA GLN A 33 -7.94 -13.30 3.17
C GLN A 33 -7.28 -12.07 2.53
N SER A 34 -7.53 -10.88 3.10
CA SER A 34 -7.14 -9.62 2.49
C SER A 34 -6.55 -8.66 3.50
N CYS A 35 -5.92 -7.61 2.99
CA CYS A 35 -5.43 -6.51 3.81
C CYS A 35 -5.42 -5.24 2.98
N VAL A 36 -5.18 -4.12 3.67
CA VAL A 36 -5.04 -2.81 3.03
C VAL A 36 -3.64 -2.31 3.35
N ILE A 37 -2.91 -1.83 2.35
CA ILE A 37 -1.59 -1.26 2.57
C ILE A 37 -1.65 0.26 2.55
N GLY A 38 -0.78 0.88 3.33
CA GLY A 38 -0.53 2.30 3.30
C GLY A 38 0.96 2.55 3.21
N TYR A 39 1.36 3.68 2.65
CA TYR A 39 2.77 4.00 2.55
C TYR A 39 2.96 5.49 2.40
N LYS A 40 4.10 5.97 2.88
CA LYS A 40 4.44 7.37 2.81
C LYS A 40 5.96 7.51 2.72
N MET A 41 6.41 8.39 1.83
CA MET A 41 7.83 8.62 1.61
C MET A 41 8.13 10.11 1.77
N ASP A 42 9.25 10.40 2.43
CA ASP A 42 9.77 11.77 2.50
C ASP A 42 9.97 12.31 1.08
N ALA A 43 9.52 13.53 0.84
CA ALA A 43 9.56 14.13 -0.48
C ALA A 43 10.98 14.16 -1.06
N ALA A 44 11.99 14.30 -0.23
CA ALA A 44 13.37 14.33 -0.68
C ALA A 44 13.85 13.03 -1.29
N TYR A 45 13.13 11.93 -1.04
CA TYR A 45 13.51 10.60 -1.51
C TYR A 45 12.56 10.04 -2.56
N ARG A 46 11.64 10.87 -3.05
CA ARG A 46 10.74 10.44 -4.11
C ARG A 46 11.51 10.27 -5.40
N ASP A 47 11.00 9.41 -6.27
CA ASP A 47 11.55 9.16 -7.60
C ASP A 47 12.96 8.55 -7.59
N MET A 48 13.37 8.00 -6.46
CA MET A 48 14.67 7.32 -6.35
C MET A 48 14.54 5.80 -6.32
N GLY A 49 13.32 5.28 -6.52
CA GLY A 49 13.09 3.85 -6.53
C GLY A 49 12.96 3.21 -5.15
N TYR A 50 13.13 3.98 -4.08
CA TYR A 50 13.05 3.41 -2.73
C TYR A 50 11.68 2.82 -2.43
N MET A 51 10.61 3.54 -2.77
CA MET A 51 9.27 3.05 -2.46
C MET A 51 8.91 1.85 -3.34
N THR A 52 9.33 1.83 -4.59
CA THR A 52 9.11 0.67 -5.46
C THR A 52 9.76 -0.57 -4.85
N GLU A 53 11.00 -0.44 -4.42
CA GLU A 53 11.73 -1.55 -3.80
C GLU A 53 11.06 -1.98 -2.50
N ALA A 54 10.67 -1.01 -1.67
CA ALA A 54 10.03 -1.29 -0.40
C ALA A 54 8.69 -2.00 -0.58
N LEU A 55 7.90 -1.57 -1.56
CA LEU A 55 6.60 -2.21 -1.80
C LEU A 55 6.75 -3.60 -2.40
N HIS A 56 7.78 -3.85 -3.20
CA HIS A 56 8.07 -5.22 -3.64
C HIS A 56 8.29 -6.13 -2.44
N PHE A 57 9.05 -5.68 -1.46
CA PHE A 57 9.26 -6.44 -0.23
C PHE A 57 7.94 -6.67 0.50
N LEU A 58 7.14 -5.60 0.64
CA LEU A 58 5.89 -5.67 1.38
C LEU A 58 4.91 -6.65 0.73
N ILE A 59 4.78 -6.58 -0.59
CA ILE A 59 3.91 -7.48 -1.35
C ILE A 59 4.34 -8.92 -1.16
N SER A 60 5.63 -9.19 -1.28
CA SER A 60 6.17 -10.53 -1.08
C SER A 60 5.90 -11.03 0.34
N PHE A 61 6.12 -10.17 1.34
CA PHE A 61 5.87 -10.51 2.73
C PHE A 61 4.40 -10.88 2.95
N ILE A 62 3.49 -10.10 2.38
CA ILE A 62 2.05 -10.35 2.54
C ILE A 62 1.66 -11.69 1.93
N PHE A 63 2.13 -11.97 0.72
CA PHE A 63 1.73 -13.20 0.03
C PHE A 63 2.43 -14.43 0.60
N THR A 64 3.69 -14.33 0.99
CA THR A 64 4.46 -15.50 1.42
C THR A 64 4.40 -15.74 2.92
N GLU A 65 4.53 -14.67 3.73
CA GLU A 65 4.57 -14.82 5.19
C GLU A 65 3.19 -14.75 5.81
N LEU A 66 2.38 -13.78 5.40
CA LEU A 66 1.02 -13.67 5.90
C LEU A 66 0.04 -14.56 5.15
N LYS A 67 0.42 -15.04 3.99
CA LYS A 67 -0.37 -15.97 3.16
C LYS A 67 -1.76 -15.44 2.87
N LEU A 68 -1.84 -14.13 2.61
CA LEU A 68 -3.10 -13.51 2.22
C LEU A 68 -3.28 -13.62 0.71
N HIS A 69 -4.52 -13.47 0.27
CA HIS A 69 -4.87 -13.62 -1.14
C HIS A 69 -4.97 -12.28 -1.88
N ARG A 70 -5.34 -11.22 -1.16
CA ARG A 70 -5.69 -9.94 -1.80
C ARG A 70 -5.08 -8.78 -1.03
N ILE A 71 -4.46 -7.85 -1.76
CA ILE A 71 -3.91 -6.61 -1.20
C ILE A 71 -4.69 -5.45 -1.82
N GLU A 72 -5.23 -4.56 -0.99
CA GLU A 72 -5.90 -3.36 -1.45
C GLU A 72 -5.08 -2.13 -1.10
N ALA A 73 -5.21 -1.09 -1.93
CA ALA A 73 -4.61 0.21 -1.68
C ALA A 73 -5.61 1.27 -2.10
N TYR A 74 -5.71 2.32 -1.29
CA TYR A 74 -6.62 3.44 -1.55
C TYR A 74 -5.79 4.68 -1.79
N VAL A 75 -6.08 5.39 -2.87
CA VAL A 75 -5.26 6.50 -3.34
C VAL A 75 -6.14 7.70 -3.65
N ASN A 76 -5.70 8.89 -3.22
CA ASN A 76 -6.37 10.12 -3.62
C ASN A 76 -6.37 10.21 -5.15
N PRO A 77 -7.51 10.51 -5.78
CA PRO A 77 -7.59 10.56 -7.25
C PRO A 77 -6.61 11.54 -7.89
N ASP A 78 -6.16 12.54 -7.14
CA ASP A 78 -5.21 13.53 -7.64
C ASP A 78 -3.75 13.12 -7.45
N ASN A 79 -3.50 12.00 -6.78
CA ASN A 79 -2.13 11.58 -6.50
C ASN A 79 -1.59 10.73 -7.64
N ASN A 80 -1.17 11.42 -8.70
CA ASN A 80 -0.70 10.73 -9.91
C ASN A 80 0.53 9.87 -9.67
N ALA A 81 1.42 10.30 -8.78
CA ALA A 81 2.62 9.52 -8.48
C ALA A 81 2.28 8.16 -7.90
N SER A 82 1.33 8.13 -6.96
CA SER A 82 0.93 6.88 -6.33
C SER A 82 0.15 5.99 -7.30
N ILE A 83 -0.71 6.59 -8.12
CA ILE A 83 -1.45 5.84 -9.14
C ILE A 83 -0.47 5.16 -10.10
N HIS A 84 0.52 5.91 -10.56
CA HIS A 84 1.53 5.37 -11.47
C HIS A 84 2.32 4.24 -10.81
N LEU A 85 2.70 4.42 -9.55
CA LEU A 85 3.45 3.42 -8.80
C LEU A 85 2.66 2.11 -8.66
N LEU A 86 1.38 2.21 -8.29
CA LEU A 86 0.57 1.02 -8.13
C LEU A 86 0.36 0.27 -9.44
N LYS A 87 0.17 1.02 -10.55
CA LYS A 87 0.04 0.39 -11.86
C LYS A 87 1.34 -0.30 -12.26
N LYS A 88 2.47 0.32 -11.96
CA LYS A 88 3.78 -0.26 -12.24
C LYS A 88 3.97 -1.58 -11.46
N LEU A 89 3.42 -1.66 -10.27
CA LEU A 89 3.47 -2.85 -9.44
C LEU A 89 2.36 -3.86 -9.78
N GLU A 90 1.64 -3.59 -10.88
CA GLU A 90 0.62 -4.47 -11.44
C GLU A 90 -0.66 -4.55 -10.62
N PHE A 91 -0.93 -3.55 -9.79
CA PHE A 91 -2.23 -3.43 -9.18
C PHE A 91 -3.26 -3.04 -10.23
N THR A 92 -4.48 -3.54 -10.06
CA THR A 92 -5.60 -3.23 -10.94
C THR A 92 -6.49 -2.18 -10.27
N GLU A 93 -6.85 -1.14 -11.02
CA GLU A 93 -7.78 -0.15 -10.51
C GLU A 93 -9.19 -0.74 -10.55
N GLU A 94 -9.89 -0.69 -9.42
CA GLU A 94 -11.21 -1.32 -9.29
C GLU A 94 -12.34 -0.31 -9.12
N GLY A 95 -12.04 0.97 -9.25
CA GLY A 95 -13.07 1.98 -9.19
C GLY A 95 -12.88 2.97 -8.05
N ILE A 96 -13.94 3.73 -7.77
CA ILE A 96 -13.91 4.78 -6.77
C ILE A 96 -14.63 4.34 -5.52
N ALA A 97 -13.97 4.49 -4.38
CA ALA A 97 -14.60 4.27 -3.07
C ALA A 97 -15.10 5.64 -2.60
N HIS A 98 -16.40 5.86 -2.73
CA HIS A 98 -16.99 7.16 -2.41
C HIS A 98 -17.06 7.38 -0.91
N GLY A 99 -16.67 8.60 -0.47
CA GLY A 99 -16.71 8.96 0.93
C GLY A 99 -15.94 8.01 1.82
N SER A 100 -14.81 7.52 1.35
CA SER A 100 -14.10 6.43 2.00
C SER A 100 -13.25 6.86 3.17
N ALA A 101 -12.90 8.14 3.29
CA ALA A 101 -12.04 8.60 4.38
C ALA A 101 -12.43 10.01 4.81
N TRP A 102 -12.40 10.22 6.13
CA TRP A 102 -12.65 11.53 6.73
C TRP A 102 -11.30 12.22 6.90
N ILE A 103 -11.04 13.22 6.05
CA ILE A 103 -9.75 13.91 6.04
C ILE A 103 -9.99 15.40 6.05
N GLN A 104 -9.41 16.09 7.01
CA GLN A 104 -9.47 17.56 7.11
C GLN A 104 -10.90 18.08 7.06
N GLY A 105 -11.78 17.42 7.78
CA GLY A 105 -13.15 17.88 7.94
C GLY A 105 -14.11 17.55 6.81
N VAL A 106 -13.68 16.75 5.84
CA VAL A 106 -14.56 16.33 4.75
C VAL A 106 -14.38 14.85 4.44
N TRP A 107 -15.44 14.24 3.96
CA TRP A 107 -15.37 12.90 3.41
C TRP A 107 -14.77 12.97 2.01
N GLN A 108 -13.78 12.16 1.75
CA GLN A 108 -13.08 12.16 0.47
C GLN A 108 -13.23 10.82 -0.23
N ASP A 109 -13.29 10.89 -1.56
CA ASP A 109 -13.29 9.69 -2.39
C ASP A 109 -11.85 9.25 -2.64
N HIS A 110 -11.65 7.95 -2.79
CA HIS A 110 -10.35 7.40 -3.14
C HIS A 110 -10.50 6.39 -4.25
N LEU A 111 -9.49 6.28 -5.08
CA LEU A 111 -9.40 5.19 -6.03
C LEU A 111 -9.00 3.93 -5.27
N ARG A 112 -9.64 2.82 -5.60
CA ARG A 112 -9.30 1.53 -5.00
C ARG A 112 -8.52 0.69 -6.00
N PHE A 113 -7.37 0.21 -5.56
CA PHE A 113 -6.52 -0.68 -6.32
C PHE A 113 -6.40 -2.00 -5.59
N ALA A 114 -6.19 -3.08 -6.33
CA ALA A 114 -6.02 -4.39 -5.72
C ALA A 114 -5.01 -5.23 -6.49
N LEU A 115 -4.32 -6.08 -5.75
CA LEU A 115 -3.40 -7.06 -6.31
C LEU A 115 -3.76 -8.42 -5.72
N ILE A 116 -3.93 -9.41 -6.59
CA ILE A 116 -4.32 -10.76 -6.22
C ILE A 116 -3.11 -11.67 -6.33
N SER A 117 -2.93 -12.56 -5.36
CA SER A 117 -1.83 -13.51 -5.38
C SER A 117 -2.10 -14.65 -6.36
N GLY A 118 -1.00 -15.27 -6.84
CA GLY A 118 -1.10 -16.43 -7.68
C GLY A 118 -1.44 -16.10 -9.13
N PRO A 119 -1.61 -17.12 -9.95
CA PRO A 119 -1.92 -16.91 -11.36
C PRO A 119 -3.30 -16.28 -11.51
N LYS A 120 -3.38 -15.34 -12.44
CA LYS A 120 -4.67 -14.74 -12.77
C LYS A 120 -5.47 -15.72 -13.60
N SER A 121 -6.70 -15.85 -13.26
CA SER A 121 -7.60 -16.75 -13.98
C SER A 121 -8.69 -15.97 -14.69
#